data_e3d7db08e5dcf43e8dc7b81d4622296b
#
_entry.id   e3d7db08e5dcf43e8dc7b81d4622296b
#
_cell.length_a   1.000
_cell.length_b   1.000
_cell.length_c   1.000
_cell.angle_alpha   90.00
_cell.angle_beta   90.00
_cell.angle_gamma   90.00
#
_symmetry.space_group_name_H-M   'P 1'
#
loop_
_entity.id
_entity.type
_entity.pdbx_description
1 polymer ?
#
loop_
_entity_poly.entity_id
_entity_poly.type
_entity_poly.pdbx_seq_one_letter_code
_entity_poly.pdbx_strand_id
1 'polypeptide(L)'
;SKEYLEVEVKNVIEALNQIGREVLEDGKAAVVNCEMINAFNHAVGKNLGEHFQSIPGKFRTPGHNVVVGRYRAPEGKDVPELMNRLCDWLRKEFLFEEGGQAFMDQIIQAIVSHVYIAMIHPFGDGNGRTARLLEFYILLRAGLPNIASHILANHYNDTRQEYYRQLDICVKTGSLTQFIKYAVQGFLDGLSQILTVIQNQQLIIAWRNHIYETLDSK
;
A
#
# COMPACT_ATOMS: atom_id res chain seq x y z
N SER A 1 -20.54 14.61 5.60
CA SER A 1 -21.73 13.97 5.03
C SER A 1 -21.41 12.54 4.60
N LYS A 2 -22.43 11.69 4.46
CA LYS A 2 -22.26 10.30 4.00
C LYS A 2 -21.71 10.22 2.56
N GLU A 3 -22.11 11.15 1.72
CA GLU A 3 -21.75 11.19 0.30
C GLU A 3 -20.23 11.26 0.03
N TYR A 4 -19.48 12.10 0.77
CA TYR A 4 -18.05 12.19 0.48
C TYR A 4 -17.28 10.90 0.85
N LEU A 5 -17.72 10.18 1.89
CA LEU A 5 -17.13 8.88 2.24
C LEU A 5 -17.36 7.82 1.15
N GLU A 6 -18.52 7.85 0.51
CA GLU A 6 -18.82 6.97 -0.62
C GLU A 6 -17.91 7.28 -1.82
N VAL A 7 -17.70 8.58 -2.12
CA VAL A 7 -16.76 9.01 -3.17
C VAL A 7 -15.33 8.61 -2.82
N GLU A 8 -14.92 8.77 -1.56
CA GLU A 8 -13.59 8.40 -1.08
C GLU A 8 -13.31 6.90 -1.27
N VAL A 9 -14.25 6.04 -0.84
CA VAL A 9 -14.16 4.58 -1.03
C VAL A 9 -14.14 4.21 -2.51
N LYS A 10 -15.02 4.82 -3.31
CA LYS A 10 -15.07 4.62 -4.76
C LYS A 10 -13.75 4.97 -5.43
N ASN A 11 -13.15 6.10 -5.08
CA ASN A 11 -11.86 6.52 -5.61
C ASN A 11 -10.75 5.50 -5.34
N VAL A 12 -10.70 4.95 -4.12
CA VAL A 12 -9.71 3.92 -3.77
C VAL A 12 -9.95 2.64 -4.58
N ILE A 13 -11.20 2.19 -4.70
CA ILE A 13 -11.55 0.98 -5.49
C ILE A 13 -11.19 1.19 -6.98
N GLU A 14 -11.52 2.35 -7.55
CA GLU A 14 -11.18 2.68 -8.94
C GLU A 14 -9.66 2.68 -9.16
N ALA A 15 -8.89 3.27 -8.23
CA ALA A 15 -7.43 3.28 -8.30
C ALA A 15 -6.84 1.86 -8.22
N LEU A 16 -7.31 1.02 -7.30
CA LEU A 16 -6.89 -0.39 -7.20
C LEU A 16 -7.20 -1.18 -8.48
N ASN A 17 -8.40 -1.01 -9.03
CA ASN A 17 -8.79 -1.66 -10.29
C ASN A 17 -7.95 -1.17 -11.48
N GLN A 18 -7.61 0.12 -11.52
CA GLN A 18 -6.74 0.66 -12.56
C GLN A 18 -5.33 0.06 -12.46
N ILE A 19 -4.74 0.05 -11.27
CA ILE A 19 -3.43 -0.58 -11.00
C ILE A 19 -3.47 -2.05 -11.42
N GLY A 20 -4.54 -2.78 -11.05
CA GLY A 20 -4.71 -4.19 -11.42
C GLY A 20 -4.67 -4.40 -12.94
N ARG A 21 -5.40 -3.60 -13.70
CA ARG A 21 -5.40 -3.67 -15.17
C ARG A 21 -4.02 -3.35 -15.76
N GLU A 22 -3.40 -2.24 -15.32
CA GLU A 22 -2.11 -1.81 -15.86
C GLU A 22 -1.00 -2.83 -15.61
N VAL A 23 -0.97 -3.45 -14.45
CA VAL A 23 0.08 -4.41 -14.08
C VAL A 23 -0.21 -5.81 -14.62
N LEU A 24 -1.45 -6.32 -14.49
CA LEU A 24 -1.77 -7.72 -14.77
C LEU A 24 -2.21 -7.95 -16.22
N GLU A 25 -2.95 -7.01 -16.83
CA GLU A 25 -3.52 -7.17 -18.17
C GLU A 25 -2.64 -6.54 -19.23
N ASP A 26 -2.14 -5.32 -18.98
CA ASP A 26 -1.35 -4.57 -19.95
C ASP A 26 0.16 -4.87 -19.83
N GLY A 27 0.61 -5.54 -18.76
CA GLY A 27 2.02 -5.80 -18.49
C GLY A 27 2.85 -4.53 -18.26
N LYS A 28 2.20 -3.40 -17.95
CA LYS A 28 2.84 -2.09 -17.77
C LYS A 28 3.40 -1.91 -16.36
N ALA A 29 4.41 -2.67 -16.01
CA ALA A 29 5.11 -2.47 -14.75
C ALA A 29 6.18 -1.37 -14.91
N ALA A 30 5.99 -0.23 -14.29
CA ALA A 30 6.93 0.88 -14.30
C ALA A 30 7.75 0.96 -13.00
N VAL A 31 8.91 1.59 -13.07
CA VAL A 31 9.71 1.92 -11.89
C VAL A 31 9.01 3.00 -11.08
N VAL A 32 9.02 2.88 -9.76
CA VAL A 32 8.46 3.88 -8.85
C VAL A 32 9.12 5.24 -9.06
N ASN A 33 8.30 6.25 -9.28
CA ASN A 33 8.73 7.64 -9.45
C ASN A 33 7.72 8.62 -8.84
N CYS A 34 8.09 9.89 -8.75
CA CYS A 34 7.24 10.92 -8.15
C CYS A 34 5.94 11.15 -8.93
N GLU A 35 5.94 10.99 -10.26
CA GLU A 35 4.75 11.16 -11.09
C GLU A 35 3.69 10.11 -10.77
N MET A 36 4.11 8.85 -10.61
CA MET A 36 3.24 7.75 -10.17
C MET A 36 2.65 8.03 -8.78
N ILE A 37 3.46 8.47 -7.83
CA ILE A 37 2.99 8.77 -6.46
C ILE A 37 1.99 9.93 -6.49
N ASN A 38 2.24 10.96 -7.30
CA ASN A 38 1.31 12.07 -7.52
C ASN A 38 0.01 11.61 -8.17
N ALA A 39 0.08 10.71 -9.15
CA ALA A 39 -1.10 10.13 -9.79
C ALA A 39 -1.95 9.33 -8.80
N PHE A 40 -1.34 8.56 -7.90
CA PHE A 40 -2.06 7.84 -6.84
C PHE A 40 -2.74 8.81 -5.86
N ASN A 41 -2.05 9.88 -5.45
CA ASN A 41 -2.68 10.90 -4.59
C ASN A 41 -3.81 11.62 -5.33
N HIS A 42 -3.64 11.94 -6.61
CA HIS A 42 -4.71 12.52 -7.42
C HIS A 42 -5.93 11.60 -7.48
N ALA A 43 -5.72 10.31 -7.70
CA ALA A 43 -6.80 9.32 -7.78
C ALA A 43 -7.61 9.27 -6.46
N VAL A 44 -6.95 9.22 -5.30
CA VAL A 44 -7.66 9.16 -4.00
C VAL A 44 -8.36 10.46 -3.61
N GLY A 45 -7.87 11.62 -4.10
CA GLY A 45 -8.45 12.93 -3.80
C GLY A 45 -9.48 13.43 -4.81
N LYS A 46 -9.67 12.70 -5.93
CA LYS A 46 -10.55 13.11 -7.04
C LYS A 46 -11.99 13.33 -6.58
N ASN A 47 -12.57 14.46 -6.98
CA ASN A 47 -13.98 14.81 -6.74
C ASN A 47 -14.41 14.90 -5.26
N LEU A 48 -13.46 15.02 -4.33
CA LEU A 48 -13.77 15.20 -2.91
C LEU A 48 -13.99 16.68 -2.52
N GLY A 49 -13.65 17.63 -3.40
CA GLY A 49 -13.84 19.05 -3.18
C GLY A 49 -13.19 19.54 -1.87
N GLU A 50 -13.91 20.29 -1.07
CA GLU A 50 -13.45 20.86 0.21
C GLU A 50 -13.17 19.78 1.28
N HIS A 51 -13.67 18.54 1.11
CA HIS A 51 -13.39 17.42 2.00
C HIS A 51 -11.98 16.84 1.83
N PHE A 52 -11.28 17.20 0.75
CA PHE A 52 -9.87 16.89 0.57
C PHE A 52 -9.06 18.17 0.79
N GLN A 53 -8.35 18.24 1.91
CA GLN A 53 -7.71 19.46 2.41
C GLN A 53 -6.45 19.87 1.64
N SER A 54 -6.37 19.54 0.35
CA SER A 54 -5.25 19.90 -0.52
C SER A 54 -5.64 19.78 -1.99
N ILE A 55 -4.71 20.17 -2.88
CA ILE A 55 -4.86 19.93 -4.32
C ILE A 55 -4.42 18.48 -4.59
N PRO A 56 -5.33 17.58 -5.06
CA PRO A 56 -4.98 16.20 -5.33
C PRO A 56 -3.81 16.08 -6.32
N GLY A 57 -2.84 15.24 -5.99
CA GLY A 57 -1.65 14.99 -6.81
C GLY A 57 -0.60 16.10 -6.78
N LYS A 58 -0.71 17.07 -5.88
CA LYS A 58 0.29 18.13 -5.71
C LYS A 58 0.94 18.03 -4.34
N PHE A 59 2.27 18.09 -4.31
CA PHE A 59 3.01 18.21 -3.06
C PHE A 59 2.61 19.50 -2.33
N ARG A 60 2.66 19.45 -0.99
CA ARG A 60 2.44 20.66 -0.17
C ARG A 60 3.54 21.68 -0.43
N THR A 61 3.13 22.94 -0.41
CA THR A 61 3.98 24.08 -0.71
C THR A 61 4.70 24.63 0.53
N PRO A 62 5.73 25.50 0.36
CA PRO A 62 6.32 26.23 1.47
C PRO A 62 5.25 26.91 2.34
N GLY A 63 5.40 26.83 3.66
CA GLY A 63 4.40 27.36 4.63
C GLY A 63 3.27 26.41 4.97
N HIS A 64 3.02 25.37 4.17
CA HIS A 64 2.04 24.34 4.52
C HIS A 64 2.72 23.27 5.40
N ASN A 65 2.68 23.51 6.72
CA ASN A 65 3.24 22.58 7.71
C ASN A 65 2.18 21.56 8.15
N VAL A 66 2.58 20.31 8.25
CA VAL A 66 1.69 19.22 8.67
C VAL A 66 2.21 18.59 9.96
N VAL A 67 1.27 18.34 10.88
CA VAL A 67 1.52 17.65 12.14
C VAL A 67 0.57 16.46 12.23
N VAL A 68 1.12 15.25 12.42
CA VAL A 68 0.34 14.02 12.57
C VAL A 68 0.50 13.52 14.01
N GLY A 69 -0.51 13.77 14.83
CA GLY A 69 -0.40 13.54 16.26
C GLY A 69 0.71 14.39 16.89
N ARG A 70 1.81 13.74 17.31
CA ARG A 70 3.00 14.43 17.85
C ARG A 70 4.14 14.58 16.85
N TYR A 71 4.02 13.97 15.69
CA TYR A 71 5.03 14.00 14.66
C TYR A 71 4.87 15.26 13.80
N ARG A 72 5.97 16.02 13.67
CA ARG A 72 6.05 17.15 12.74
C ARG A 72 6.75 16.67 11.47
N ALA A 73 6.03 16.65 10.37
CA ALA A 73 6.58 16.34 9.06
C ALA A 73 7.59 17.41 8.60
N PRO A 74 8.51 17.10 7.68
CA PRO A 74 9.42 18.06 7.08
C PRO A 74 8.69 19.30 6.55
N GLU A 75 9.38 20.43 6.41
CA GLU A 75 8.79 21.64 5.84
C GLU A 75 8.38 21.42 4.38
N GLY A 76 7.29 22.08 3.94
CA GLY A 76 6.78 21.94 2.58
C GLY A 76 7.82 22.28 1.48
N LYS A 77 8.76 23.20 1.77
CA LYS A 77 9.84 23.56 0.83
C LYS A 77 10.81 22.40 0.54
N ASP A 78 10.97 21.47 1.52
CA ASP A 78 11.94 20.37 1.43
C ASP A 78 11.31 19.12 0.79
N VAL A 79 9.98 19.06 0.69
CA VAL A 79 9.24 17.90 0.18
C VAL A 79 9.68 17.47 -1.23
N PRO A 80 9.79 18.35 -2.22
CA PRO A 80 10.16 17.93 -3.57
C PRO A 80 11.54 17.25 -3.61
N GLU A 81 12.52 17.78 -2.87
CA GLU A 81 13.86 17.18 -2.78
C GLU A 81 13.79 15.81 -2.08
N LEU A 82 13.11 15.70 -0.95
CA LEU A 82 12.97 14.46 -0.20
C LEU A 82 12.30 13.38 -1.04
N MET A 83 11.25 13.72 -1.78
CA MET A 83 10.56 12.77 -2.65
C MET A 83 11.42 12.32 -3.82
N ASN A 84 12.18 13.23 -4.46
CA ASN A 84 13.12 12.86 -5.50
C ASN A 84 14.21 11.92 -4.96
N ARG A 85 14.79 12.24 -3.79
CA ARG A 85 15.78 11.38 -3.13
C ARG A 85 15.21 10.00 -2.79
N LEU A 86 13.97 9.93 -2.30
CA LEU A 86 13.29 8.66 -2.05
C LEU A 86 13.15 7.84 -3.33
N CYS A 87 12.61 8.43 -4.40
CA CYS A 87 12.42 7.74 -5.68
C CYS A 87 13.73 7.27 -6.30
N ASP A 88 14.79 8.11 -6.24
CA ASP A 88 16.11 7.75 -6.73
C ASP A 88 16.76 6.62 -5.93
N TRP A 89 16.60 6.65 -4.59
CA TRP A 89 17.09 5.59 -3.74
C TRP A 89 16.34 4.27 -3.98
N LEU A 90 15.01 4.29 -4.04
CA LEU A 90 14.20 3.09 -4.34
C LEU A 90 14.59 2.46 -5.68
N ARG A 91 14.88 3.28 -6.70
CA ARG A 91 15.30 2.79 -8.02
C ARG A 91 16.69 2.16 -8.01
N LYS A 92 17.62 2.68 -7.21
CA LYS A 92 19.00 2.19 -7.14
C LYS A 92 19.14 0.97 -6.25
N GLU A 93 18.42 0.93 -5.15
CA GLU A 93 18.53 -0.12 -4.13
C GLU A 93 17.72 -1.36 -4.51
N PHE A 94 16.55 -1.17 -5.12
CA PHE A 94 15.63 -2.25 -5.46
C PHE A 94 15.57 -2.44 -6.97
N LEU A 95 16.53 -3.15 -7.52
CA LEU A 95 16.51 -3.56 -8.92
C LEU A 95 15.41 -4.61 -9.11
N PHE A 96 14.63 -4.44 -10.18
CA PHE A 96 13.63 -5.42 -10.54
C PHE A 96 14.31 -6.57 -11.30
N GLU A 97 14.73 -7.60 -10.56
CA GLU A 97 15.28 -8.83 -11.09
C GLU A 97 14.30 -9.99 -10.81
N GLU A 98 14.33 -11.03 -11.65
CA GLU A 98 13.51 -12.21 -11.43
C GLU A 98 14.23 -13.17 -10.46
N GLY A 99 13.48 -13.70 -9.47
CA GLY A 99 13.99 -14.71 -8.54
C GLY A 99 13.52 -14.51 -7.10
N GLY A 100 13.78 -15.51 -6.25
CA GLY A 100 13.29 -15.53 -4.86
C GLY A 100 13.82 -14.38 -3.99
N GLN A 101 15.08 -13.99 -4.15
CA GLN A 101 15.66 -12.86 -3.43
C GLN A 101 14.99 -11.55 -3.88
N ALA A 102 14.81 -11.36 -5.20
CA ALA A 102 14.12 -10.22 -5.75
C ALA A 102 12.69 -10.06 -5.23
N PHE A 103 11.98 -11.17 -4.99
CA PHE A 103 10.65 -11.15 -4.39
C PHE A 103 10.67 -10.60 -2.96
N MET A 104 11.63 -11.04 -2.13
CA MET A 104 11.80 -10.52 -0.77
C MET A 104 12.14 -9.02 -0.77
N ASP A 105 13.01 -8.60 -1.68
CA ASP A 105 13.40 -7.20 -1.85
C ASP A 105 12.20 -6.33 -2.24
N GLN A 106 11.27 -6.83 -3.06
CA GLN A 106 10.04 -6.11 -3.39
C GLN A 106 9.09 -5.95 -2.19
N ILE A 107 8.99 -6.96 -1.31
CA ILE A 107 8.22 -6.82 -0.05
C ILE A 107 8.85 -5.73 0.82
N ILE A 108 10.16 -5.74 0.97
CA ILE A 108 10.87 -4.70 1.72
C ILE A 108 10.70 -3.33 1.05
N GLN A 109 10.79 -3.24 -0.28
CA GLN A 109 10.55 -2.01 -1.03
C GLN A 109 9.15 -1.45 -0.75
N ALA A 110 8.11 -2.30 -0.77
CA ALA A 110 6.75 -1.90 -0.47
C ALA A 110 6.63 -1.30 0.94
N ILE A 111 7.16 -1.99 1.95
CA ILE A 111 7.13 -1.56 3.35
C ILE A 111 7.90 -0.24 3.56
N VAL A 112 9.12 -0.13 3.05
CA VAL A 112 9.94 1.09 3.26
C VAL A 112 9.38 2.29 2.49
N SER A 113 8.82 2.08 1.30
CA SER A 113 8.13 3.11 0.53
C SER A 113 6.96 3.68 1.31
N HIS A 114 6.15 2.81 1.91
CA HIS A 114 5.01 3.21 2.76
C HIS A 114 5.48 4.07 3.94
N VAL A 115 6.49 3.63 4.69
CA VAL A 115 7.00 4.36 5.86
C VAL A 115 7.56 5.72 5.46
N TYR A 116 8.36 5.81 4.40
CA TYR A 116 8.92 7.08 3.97
C TYR A 116 7.85 8.06 3.48
N ILE A 117 6.82 7.61 2.76
CA ILE A 117 5.68 8.49 2.42
C ILE A 117 4.95 8.95 3.67
N ALA A 118 4.73 8.06 4.65
CA ALA A 118 4.12 8.43 5.91
C ALA A 118 4.94 9.47 6.70
N MET A 119 6.28 9.36 6.66
CA MET A 119 7.21 10.29 7.35
C MET A 119 7.40 11.60 6.59
N ILE A 120 7.66 11.58 5.27
CA ILE A 120 7.80 12.80 4.47
C ILE A 120 6.48 13.56 4.45
N HIS A 121 5.38 12.83 4.43
CA HIS A 121 4.01 13.38 4.39
C HIS A 121 3.85 14.40 3.26
N PRO A 122 4.09 13.99 2.00
CA PRO A 122 4.32 14.92 0.90
C PRO A 122 3.08 15.72 0.49
N PHE A 123 1.88 15.26 0.83
CA PHE A 123 0.63 15.90 0.46
C PHE A 123 -0.04 16.56 1.67
N GLY A 124 -0.95 17.50 1.41
CA GLY A 124 -1.77 18.08 2.48
C GLY A 124 -2.84 17.09 2.99
N ASP A 125 -3.25 16.13 2.15
CA ASP A 125 -4.19 15.06 2.51
C ASP A 125 -3.93 13.80 1.67
N GLY A 126 -4.49 12.66 2.11
CA GLY A 126 -4.45 11.39 1.38
C GLY A 126 -3.13 10.63 1.46
N ASN A 127 -2.15 11.05 2.26
CA ASN A 127 -0.83 10.40 2.35
C ASN A 127 -0.91 8.91 2.67
N GLY A 128 -1.72 8.51 3.66
CA GLY A 128 -1.87 7.11 4.03
C GLY A 128 -2.53 6.26 2.94
N ARG A 129 -3.51 6.82 2.21
CA ARG A 129 -4.16 6.14 1.07
C ARG A 129 -3.17 5.99 -0.09
N THR A 130 -2.42 7.05 -0.39
CA THR A 130 -1.37 7.05 -1.42
C THR A 130 -0.28 6.02 -1.11
N ALA A 131 0.20 5.97 0.14
CA ALA A 131 1.20 5.01 0.58
C ALA A 131 0.72 3.56 0.40
N ARG A 132 -0.54 3.26 0.75
CA ARG A 132 -1.14 1.93 0.55
C ARG A 132 -1.35 1.57 -0.92
N LEU A 133 -1.69 2.52 -1.79
CA LEU A 133 -1.76 2.26 -3.24
C LEU A 133 -0.38 1.96 -3.82
N LEU A 134 0.66 2.68 -3.39
CA LEU A 134 2.03 2.39 -3.82
C LEU A 134 2.50 1.02 -3.35
N GLU A 135 2.24 0.68 -2.10
CA GLU A 135 2.55 -0.63 -1.52
C GLU A 135 1.84 -1.75 -2.30
N PHE A 136 0.55 -1.61 -2.56
CA PHE A 136 -0.23 -2.53 -3.38
C PHE A 136 0.36 -2.68 -4.79
N TYR A 137 0.70 -1.57 -5.45
CA TYR A 137 1.33 -1.57 -6.78
C TYR A 137 2.65 -2.37 -6.79
N ILE A 138 3.54 -2.12 -5.80
CA ILE A 138 4.83 -2.79 -5.72
C ILE A 138 4.64 -4.31 -5.52
N LEU A 139 3.75 -4.71 -4.63
CA LEU A 139 3.47 -6.11 -4.34
C LEU A 139 2.83 -6.83 -5.54
N LEU A 140 1.87 -6.18 -6.22
CA LEU A 140 1.23 -6.74 -7.40
C LEU A 140 2.23 -6.89 -8.56
N ARG A 141 3.09 -5.90 -8.79
CA ARG A 141 4.19 -5.95 -9.75
C ARG A 141 5.18 -7.07 -9.46
N ALA A 142 5.41 -7.37 -8.19
CA ALA A 142 6.25 -8.48 -7.75
C ALA A 142 5.64 -9.88 -8.00
N GLY A 143 4.44 -9.93 -8.56
CA GLY A 143 3.74 -11.17 -8.90
C GLY A 143 2.87 -11.72 -7.77
N LEU A 144 2.62 -10.97 -6.70
CA LEU A 144 1.64 -11.41 -5.71
C LEU A 144 0.23 -11.40 -6.31
N PRO A 145 -0.60 -12.42 -6.00
CA PRO A 145 -2.02 -12.37 -6.30
C PRO A 145 -2.68 -11.12 -5.69
N ASN A 146 -3.68 -10.59 -6.37
CA ASN A 146 -4.40 -9.38 -5.93
C ASN A 146 -4.81 -9.46 -4.45
N ILE A 147 -5.40 -10.59 -4.02
CA ILE A 147 -5.82 -10.79 -2.62
C ILE A 147 -4.65 -10.69 -1.63
N ALA A 148 -3.46 -11.18 -1.99
CA ALA A 148 -2.27 -11.13 -1.13
C ALA A 148 -1.64 -9.73 -1.11
N SER A 149 -1.80 -8.93 -2.16
CA SER A 149 -1.27 -7.57 -2.25
C SER A 149 -1.97 -6.58 -1.31
N HIS A 150 -3.11 -6.97 -0.69
CA HIS A 150 -3.80 -6.16 0.32
C HIS A 150 -3.42 -6.48 1.77
N ILE A 151 -2.64 -7.53 2.01
CA ILE A 151 -2.36 -8.04 3.37
C ILE A 151 -1.76 -6.95 4.27
N LEU A 152 -0.76 -6.23 3.80
CA LEU A 152 -0.11 -5.19 4.60
C LEU A 152 -1.08 -4.06 4.96
N ALA A 153 -1.86 -3.57 3.98
CA ALA A 153 -2.86 -2.53 4.21
C ALA A 153 -3.91 -2.94 5.23
N ASN A 154 -4.37 -4.20 5.17
CA ASN A 154 -5.31 -4.77 6.14
C ASN A 154 -4.67 -4.88 7.52
N HIS A 155 -3.45 -5.42 7.62
CA HIS A 155 -2.71 -5.53 8.88
C HIS A 155 -2.55 -4.18 9.59
N TYR A 156 -2.18 -3.11 8.87
CA TYR A 156 -2.05 -1.76 9.45
C TYR A 156 -3.39 -1.20 9.93
N ASN A 157 -4.48 -1.53 9.24
CA ASN A 157 -5.82 -1.11 9.65
C ASN A 157 -6.28 -1.86 10.90
N ASP A 158 -6.11 -3.17 10.93
CA ASP A 158 -6.55 -4.04 12.02
C ASP A 158 -5.74 -3.80 13.31
N THR A 159 -4.46 -3.44 13.15
CA THR A 159 -3.55 -3.15 14.25
C THR A 159 -3.22 -1.66 14.37
N ARG A 160 -4.17 -0.79 14.12
CA ARG A 160 -3.97 0.66 13.92
C ARG A 160 -3.16 1.35 15.02
N GLN A 161 -3.39 1.00 16.28
CA GLN A 161 -2.64 1.59 17.40
C GLN A 161 -1.16 1.19 17.38
N GLU A 162 -0.90 -0.08 17.07
CA GLU A 162 0.45 -0.62 16.93
C GLU A 162 1.16 0.00 15.71
N TYR A 163 0.47 0.15 14.58
CA TYR A 163 1.00 0.83 13.40
C TYR A 163 1.52 2.23 13.72
N TYR A 164 0.74 3.06 14.42
CA TYR A 164 1.20 4.39 14.83
C TYR A 164 2.35 4.33 15.83
N ARG A 165 2.34 3.37 16.76
CA ARG A 165 3.44 3.16 17.70
C ARG A 165 4.74 2.81 16.98
N GLN A 166 4.67 1.95 15.96
CA GLN A 166 5.83 1.57 15.16
C GLN A 166 6.39 2.74 14.33
N LEU A 167 5.54 3.58 13.75
CA LEU A 167 5.97 4.81 13.09
C LEU A 167 6.67 5.78 14.08
N ASP A 168 6.15 5.95 15.29
CA ASP A 168 6.76 6.79 16.33
C ASP A 168 8.15 6.27 16.73
N ILE A 169 8.32 4.95 16.82
CA ILE A 169 9.63 4.32 17.05
C ILE A 169 10.60 4.64 15.92
N CYS A 170 10.19 4.55 14.64
CA CYS A 170 11.04 4.90 13.51
C CYS A 170 11.56 6.33 13.62
N VAL A 171 10.68 7.28 13.96
CA VAL A 171 11.06 8.69 14.15
C VAL A 171 12.05 8.87 15.30
N LYS A 172 11.81 8.22 16.43
CA LYS A 172 12.64 8.35 17.64
C LYS A 172 14.02 7.72 17.51
N THR A 173 14.10 6.60 16.81
CA THR A 173 15.33 5.80 16.70
C THR A 173 16.12 6.05 15.43
N GLY A 174 15.51 6.67 14.41
CA GLY A 174 16.09 6.77 13.07
C GLY A 174 16.26 5.42 12.36
N SER A 175 15.56 4.36 12.83
CA SER A 175 15.68 3.00 12.30
C SER A 175 14.31 2.43 11.90
N LEU A 176 14.23 1.82 10.72
CA LEU A 176 13.02 1.15 10.23
C LEU A 176 12.92 -0.32 10.67
N THR A 177 13.95 -0.87 11.30
CA THR A 177 14.07 -2.30 11.58
C THR A 177 12.85 -2.87 12.34
N GLN A 178 12.33 -2.16 13.33
CA GLN A 178 11.18 -2.63 14.11
C GLN A 178 9.90 -2.58 13.29
N PHE A 179 9.71 -1.54 12.50
CA PHE A 179 8.56 -1.44 11.60
C PHE A 179 8.58 -2.55 10.54
N ILE A 180 9.74 -2.80 9.93
CA ILE A 180 9.89 -3.87 8.94
C ILE A 180 9.55 -5.24 9.58
N LYS A 181 10.06 -5.53 10.77
CA LYS A 181 9.70 -6.77 11.50
C LYS A 181 8.20 -6.89 11.76
N TYR A 182 7.56 -5.83 12.22
CA TYR A 182 6.12 -5.76 12.46
C TYR A 182 5.33 -6.00 11.16
N ALA A 183 5.70 -5.34 10.08
CA ALA A 183 5.02 -5.46 8.79
C ALA A 183 5.21 -6.86 8.17
N VAL A 184 6.44 -7.39 8.18
CA VAL A 184 6.74 -8.73 7.67
C VAL A 184 6.00 -9.80 8.46
N GLN A 185 5.92 -9.68 9.80
CA GLN A 185 5.15 -10.62 10.63
C GLN A 185 3.68 -10.58 10.25
N GLY A 186 3.08 -9.38 10.12
CA GLY A 186 1.69 -9.22 9.69
C GLY A 186 1.43 -9.76 8.29
N PHE A 187 2.40 -9.63 7.39
CA PHE A 187 2.33 -10.21 6.05
C PHE A 187 2.32 -11.74 6.09
N LEU A 188 3.20 -12.37 6.87
CA LEU A 188 3.25 -13.82 7.04
C LEU A 188 1.96 -14.37 7.67
N ASP A 189 1.45 -13.70 8.70
CA ASP A 189 0.20 -14.07 9.36
C ASP A 189 -0.98 -13.99 8.39
N GLY A 190 -1.05 -12.93 7.59
CA GLY A 190 -2.08 -12.75 6.56
C GLY A 190 -2.00 -13.78 5.44
N LEU A 191 -0.79 -14.13 4.97
CA LEU A 191 -0.61 -15.22 4.00
C LEU A 191 -1.11 -16.56 4.55
N SER A 192 -0.78 -16.85 5.81
CA SER A 192 -1.21 -18.09 6.47
C SER A 192 -2.73 -18.17 6.59
N GLN A 193 -3.39 -17.05 6.89
CA GLN A 193 -4.86 -16.97 6.93
C GLN A 193 -5.47 -17.22 5.56
N ILE A 194 -4.94 -16.59 4.49
CA ILE A 194 -5.42 -16.79 3.11
C ILE A 194 -5.28 -18.27 2.71
N LEU A 195 -4.13 -18.88 2.98
CA LEU A 195 -3.89 -20.30 2.68
C LEU A 195 -4.91 -21.20 3.39
N THR A 196 -5.18 -20.92 4.67
CA THR A 196 -6.19 -21.67 5.45
C THR A 196 -7.59 -21.57 4.83
N VAL A 197 -7.98 -20.37 4.40
CA VAL A 197 -9.25 -20.14 3.73
C VAL A 197 -9.35 -20.93 2.42
N ILE A 198 -8.30 -20.89 1.60
CA ILE A 198 -8.23 -21.61 0.31
C ILE A 198 -8.35 -23.14 0.55
N GLN A 199 -7.58 -23.67 1.49
CA GLN A 199 -7.61 -25.09 1.83
C GLN A 199 -9.02 -25.55 2.30
N ASN A 200 -9.66 -24.78 3.17
CA ASN A 200 -11.03 -25.06 3.63
C ASN A 200 -12.03 -25.02 2.47
N GLN A 201 -11.94 -24.08 1.57
CA GLN A 201 -12.78 -23.98 0.37
C GLN A 201 -12.60 -25.20 -0.54
N GLN A 202 -11.36 -25.63 -0.77
CA GLN A 202 -11.07 -26.82 -1.57
C GLN A 202 -11.67 -28.09 -0.95
N LEU A 203 -11.58 -28.23 0.39
CA LEU A 203 -12.19 -29.35 1.10
C LEU A 203 -13.72 -29.37 0.95
N ILE A 204 -14.38 -28.20 1.06
CA ILE A 204 -15.83 -28.08 0.89
C ILE A 204 -16.24 -28.47 -0.54
N ILE A 205 -15.49 -28.02 -1.56
CA ILE A 205 -15.76 -28.35 -2.96
C ILE A 205 -15.58 -29.85 -3.21
N ALA A 206 -14.48 -30.44 -2.73
CA ALA A 206 -14.21 -31.85 -2.87
C ALA A 206 -15.31 -32.72 -2.21
N TRP A 207 -15.75 -32.31 -1.00
CA TRP A 207 -16.84 -33.01 -0.29
C TRP A 207 -18.18 -32.92 -1.02
N ARG A 208 -18.52 -31.73 -1.55
CA ARG A 208 -19.73 -31.57 -2.38
C ARG A 208 -19.70 -32.46 -3.61
N ASN A 209 -18.59 -32.47 -4.35
CA ASN A 209 -18.45 -33.30 -5.55
C ASN A 209 -18.62 -34.79 -5.21
N HIS A 210 -17.98 -35.25 -4.12
CA HIS A 210 -18.14 -36.62 -3.66
C HIS A 210 -19.57 -36.99 -3.32
N ILE A 211 -20.33 -36.09 -2.69
CA ILE A 211 -21.78 -36.33 -2.40
C ILE A 211 -22.57 -36.44 -3.70
N TYR A 212 -22.39 -35.55 -4.66
CA TYR A 212 -23.11 -35.60 -5.93
C TYR A 212 -22.81 -36.91 -6.68
N GLU A 213 -21.55 -37.28 -6.81
CA GLU A 213 -21.15 -38.54 -7.45
C GLU A 213 -21.76 -39.77 -6.76
N THR A 214 -21.89 -39.75 -5.44
CA THR A 214 -22.46 -40.86 -4.66
C THR A 214 -23.98 -40.93 -4.78
N LEU A 215 -24.65 -39.77 -4.96
CA LEU A 215 -26.13 -39.71 -5.13
C LEU A 215 -26.55 -40.00 -6.56
N ASP A 216 -25.80 -39.56 -7.57
CA ASP A 216 -26.11 -39.80 -8.98
C ASP A 216 -25.82 -41.25 -9.42
N SER A 217 -25.05 -42.00 -8.61
CA SER A 217 -24.73 -43.40 -8.87
C SER A 217 -25.75 -44.39 -8.32
N LYS A 218 -26.89 -43.93 -7.80
CA LYS A 218 -28.06 -44.74 -7.37
C LYS A 218 -29.26 -44.43 -8.21
#